data_b7e453deb82524e4121e0ea1f85e1836
#
_entry.id   b7e453deb82524e4121e0ea1f85e1836
#
_cell.length_a   1.000
_cell.length_b   1.000
_cell.length_c   1.000
_cell.angle_alpha   90.00
_cell.angle_beta   90.00
_cell.angle_gamma   90.00
#
_symmetry.space_group_name_H-M   'P 1'
#
loop_
_entity.id
_entity.type
_entity.pdbx_description
1 polymer ?
#
loop_
_entity_poly.entity_id
_entity_poly.type
_entity_poly.pdbx_seq_one_letter_code
_entity_poly.pdbx_strand_id
1 'polypeptide(L)'
;MIFLVTGDRCVKKLLNGNKNFQKLKKRKTGNAETFRIDTLWIGTDNKNVNLNQNKKTMNLENGTKEELQTLEQKLAEKYQKYKDAALNLDLTRGKPGTAQLELADEMEGLLKDKLILEDGTDLRNYGGLDGVPAARKLGGEMLNLPETEVICGDHSSLSLMYLYMLHAFYHGSQGPNTAWAREGEVKYLAVVPGYDRHFSICEELGLRMISVDMLDDGPDMDAVEDLVRNDHMIKGMWCVPKYSNPTGNVYSEEVVERIAALGKISGSNFRVMWDNAYGVHDLFENPQQLANVMDFCRKYGTVDNLILTASTSKITYAGGGISFLGASEKNLEHFRKRLAVMSIGPNKLNQQRQVLFLKNLAGVLAHMRKQAEILRPKFAMVQKHLESELAGKGVGTWSNPKGGYFVSFDALPGLAQEIIRLAGEAGVKLTPAGATYPYSHDPNDKTIRLAPTFPSVEDLDQAMQIFVICVQLASIRQRL
;
A
#
# COMPACT_ATOMS: atom_id res chain seq x y z
N MET A 1 -27.85 -23.06 -4.57
CA MET A 1 -28.18 -21.62 -4.52
C MET A 1 -29.66 -21.46 -4.76
N ILE A 2 -30.42 -20.96 -3.77
CA ILE A 2 -31.89 -20.82 -3.87
C ILE A 2 -32.17 -19.37 -4.21
N PHE A 3 -32.73 -19.11 -5.38
CA PHE A 3 -33.21 -17.79 -5.75
C PHE A 3 -34.76 -17.74 -5.61
N LEU A 4 -35.25 -16.79 -4.86
CA LEU A 4 -36.67 -16.43 -4.84
C LEU A 4 -36.90 -15.42 -5.98
N VAL A 5 -37.69 -15.82 -6.98
CA VAL A 5 -38.06 -14.94 -8.09
C VAL A 5 -39.56 -14.71 -8.03
N THR A 6 -39.98 -13.48 -7.78
CA THR A 6 -41.36 -13.03 -7.84
C THR A 6 -41.58 -12.23 -9.13
N GLY A 7 -42.25 -12.83 -10.12
CA GLY A 7 -42.76 -12.15 -11.32
C GLY A 7 -42.38 -12.76 -12.68
N ASP A 8 -43.36 -12.91 -13.56
CA ASP A 8 -43.25 -13.57 -14.88
C ASP A 8 -42.25 -12.93 -15.87
N ARG A 9 -41.85 -11.68 -15.67
CA ARG A 9 -40.94 -10.99 -16.60
C ARG A 9 -39.45 -11.39 -16.45
N CYS A 10 -39.01 -11.85 -15.27
CA CYS A 10 -37.61 -12.27 -15.05
C CYS A 10 -37.32 -13.65 -15.64
N VAL A 11 -38.28 -14.56 -15.65
CA VAL A 11 -38.11 -15.93 -16.17
C VAL A 11 -37.90 -15.95 -17.68
N LYS A 12 -38.57 -15.06 -18.42
CA LYS A 12 -38.42 -14.96 -19.89
C LYS A 12 -37.05 -14.44 -20.34
N LYS A 13 -36.41 -13.61 -19.53
CA LYS A 13 -35.08 -13.06 -19.89
C LYS A 13 -33.93 -14.07 -19.65
N LEU A 14 -34.10 -14.98 -18.69
CA LEU A 14 -33.14 -16.07 -18.43
C LEU A 14 -33.21 -17.22 -19.44
N LEU A 15 -34.41 -17.46 -20.04
CA LEU A 15 -34.61 -18.54 -20.97
C LEU A 15 -34.19 -18.20 -22.43
N ASN A 16 -34.12 -16.91 -22.78
CA ASN A 16 -33.73 -16.49 -24.14
C ASN A 16 -32.22 -16.37 -24.36
N GLY A 17 -31.40 -16.53 -23.31
CA GLY A 17 -29.94 -16.36 -23.39
C GLY A 17 -29.11 -17.65 -23.51
N ASN A 18 -29.69 -18.84 -23.30
CA ASN A 18 -28.88 -20.06 -23.28
C ASN A 18 -29.65 -21.29 -23.83
N LYS A 19 -29.23 -21.79 -25.00
CA LYS A 19 -29.84 -22.93 -25.71
C LYS A 19 -29.70 -24.31 -25.03
N ASN A 20 -29.13 -24.40 -23.85
CA ASN A 20 -28.75 -25.68 -23.22
C ASN A 20 -29.58 -26.06 -21.96
N PHE A 21 -30.71 -25.44 -21.71
CA PHE A 21 -31.58 -25.83 -20.59
C PHE A 21 -32.67 -26.78 -21.05
N GLN A 22 -32.47 -28.09 -20.91
CA GLN A 22 -33.50 -29.10 -21.09
C GLN A 22 -34.02 -29.63 -19.74
N LYS A 23 -35.17 -29.16 -19.28
CA LYS A 23 -36.04 -29.59 -18.18
C LYS A 23 -35.92 -28.83 -16.84
N LEU A 24 -36.85 -27.95 -16.64
CA LEU A 24 -37.27 -27.46 -15.33
C LEU A 24 -38.36 -28.38 -14.74
N LYS A 25 -38.14 -28.94 -13.55
CA LYS A 25 -39.23 -29.63 -12.80
C LYS A 25 -39.87 -28.65 -11.81
N LYS A 26 -41.18 -28.48 -11.94
CA LYS A 26 -42.01 -27.64 -11.08
C LYS A 26 -42.47 -28.46 -9.86
N ARG A 27 -42.26 -27.94 -8.63
CA ARG A 27 -42.83 -28.47 -7.41
C ARG A 27 -43.53 -27.34 -6.64
N LYS A 28 -44.80 -27.53 -6.26
CA LYS A 28 -45.56 -26.61 -5.42
C LYS A 28 -45.40 -26.98 -3.95
N THR A 29 -45.00 -26.03 -3.10
CA THR A 29 -45.05 -26.14 -1.65
C THR A 29 -45.60 -24.83 -1.10
N GLY A 30 -46.86 -24.83 -0.70
CA GLY A 30 -47.52 -23.65 -0.14
C GLY A 30 -47.75 -22.52 -1.15
N ASN A 31 -47.96 -21.30 -0.66
CA ASN A 31 -48.26 -20.12 -1.47
C ASN A 31 -47.04 -19.48 -2.20
N ALA A 32 -45.91 -20.14 -2.29
CA ALA A 32 -44.72 -19.68 -3.01
C ALA A 32 -44.21 -20.76 -3.98
N GLU A 33 -43.92 -20.38 -5.24
CA GLU A 33 -43.28 -21.28 -6.21
C GLU A 33 -41.74 -21.20 -6.04
N THR A 34 -41.11 -22.32 -5.67
CA THR A 34 -39.66 -22.47 -5.60
C THR A 34 -39.18 -23.36 -6.74
N PHE A 35 -38.11 -22.92 -7.41
CA PHE A 35 -37.43 -23.67 -8.47
C PHE A 35 -36.10 -24.17 -7.97
N ARG A 36 -35.83 -25.47 -8.10
CA ARG A 36 -34.54 -26.10 -7.78
C ARG A 36 -33.83 -26.45 -9.09
N ILE A 37 -32.59 -26.00 -9.24
CA ILE A 37 -31.72 -26.42 -10.33
C ILE A 37 -30.88 -27.57 -9.82
N ASP A 38 -31.21 -28.80 -10.24
CA ASP A 38 -30.35 -29.96 -10.02
C ASP A 38 -29.24 -29.93 -11.06
N THR A 39 -28.01 -29.68 -10.62
CA THR A 39 -26.81 -29.82 -11.46
C THR A 39 -26.54 -31.29 -11.70
N LEU A 40 -26.94 -31.81 -12.86
CA LEU A 40 -26.45 -33.10 -13.34
C LEU A 40 -24.98 -32.92 -13.77
N TRP A 41 -24.09 -33.61 -13.09
CA TRP A 41 -22.76 -33.89 -13.60
C TRP A 41 -22.91 -34.81 -14.82
N ILE A 42 -22.79 -34.27 -16.02
CA ILE A 42 -22.62 -35.08 -17.24
C ILE A 42 -21.11 -35.36 -17.29
N GLY A 43 -20.75 -36.61 -17.02
CA GLY A 43 -19.42 -37.10 -17.31
C GLY A 43 -19.16 -36.90 -18.80
N THR A 44 -18.22 -36.03 -19.12
CA THR A 44 -17.72 -35.91 -20.47
C THR A 44 -16.86 -37.13 -20.76
N ASP A 45 -17.34 -37.98 -21.64
CA ASP A 45 -16.49 -38.98 -22.32
C ASP A 45 -15.26 -38.25 -22.88
N ASN A 46 -14.10 -38.67 -22.38
CA ASN A 46 -12.79 -38.26 -22.87
C ASN A 46 -12.63 -38.70 -24.36
N LYS A 47 -13.09 -37.87 -25.26
CA LYS A 47 -12.44 -37.84 -26.58
C LYS A 47 -11.40 -36.72 -26.53
N ASN A 48 -10.16 -37.14 -26.45
CA ASN A 48 -8.95 -36.34 -26.56
C ASN A 48 -9.07 -35.27 -27.66
N VAL A 49 -9.47 -34.06 -27.28
CA VAL A 49 -9.04 -32.87 -28.01
C VAL A 49 -7.80 -32.39 -27.29
N ASN A 50 -6.64 -32.82 -27.76
CA ASN A 50 -5.35 -32.27 -27.40
C ASN A 50 -5.29 -30.81 -27.85
N LEU A 51 -5.86 -29.89 -27.02
CA LEU A 51 -5.67 -28.44 -27.09
C LEU A 51 -4.56 -27.97 -26.11
N ASN A 52 -3.69 -28.87 -25.72
CA ASN A 52 -2.39 -28.53 -25.19
C ASN A 52 -1.37 -28.46 -26.32
N GLN A 53 -1.48 -27.49 -27.20
CA GLN A 53 -0.28 -26.89 -27.71
C GLN A 53 0.38 -26.20 -26.51
N ASN A 54 1.25 -26.94 -25.79
CA ASN A 54 2.34 -26.39 -24.99
C ASN A 54 3.10 -25.44 -25.93
N LYS A 55 2.70 -24.17 -26.01
CA LYS A 55 3.61 -23.10 -26.41
C LYS A 55 4.67 -23.10 -25.34
N LYS A 56 5.75 -23.85 -25.55
CA LYS A 56 6.96 -23.84 -24.76
C LYS A 56 7.35 -22.37 -24.70
N THR A 57 7.07 -21.69 -23.55
CA THR A 57 7.41 -20.29 -23.39
C THR A 57 8.92 -20.20 -23.57
N MET A 58 9.38 -19.50 -24.60
CA MET A 58 10.80 -19.37 -24.86
C MET A 58 11.41 -18.55 -23.73
N ASN A 59 12.28 -19.17 -22.94
CA ASN A 59 13.13 -18.41 -22.02
C ASN A 59 14.11 -17.59 -22.90
N LEU A 60 14.11 -16.29 -22.74
CA LEU A 60 14.92 -15.37 -23.55
C LEU A 60 16.42 -15.58 -23.32
N GLU A 61 16.83 -16.18 -22.20
CA GLU A 61 18.22 -16.53 -21.92
C GLU A 61 18.77 -17.63 -22.85
N ASN A 62 17.89 -18.49 -23.33
CA ASN A 62 18.23 -19.66 -24.16
C ASN A 62 17.87 -19.47 -25.63
N GLY A 63 17.36 -18.29 -26.02
CA GLY A 63 16.98 -17.98 -27.39
C GLY A 63 18.19 -17.78 -28.29
N THR A 64 18.17 -18.30 -29.52
CA THR A 64 19.19 -17.97 -30.54
C THR A 64 19.06 -16.49 -30.95
N LYS A 65 20.13 -15.93 -31.51
CA LYS A 65 20.12 -14.54 -31.98
C LYS A 65 19.02 -14.29 -33.01
N GLU A 66 18.80 -15.21 -33.92
CA GLU A 66 17.76 -15.13 -34.98
C GLU A 66 16.35 -15.19 -34.38
N GLU A 67 16.13 -16.02 -33.35
CA GLU A 67 14.86 -16.11 -32.65
C GLU A 67 14.57 -14.81 -31.86
N LEU A 68 15.57 -14.27 -31.18
CA LEU A 68 15.46 -13.00 -30.44
C LEU A 68 15.19 -11.83 -31.38
N GLN A 69 15.89 -11.73 -32.53
CA GLN A 69 15.64 -10.70 -33.53
C GLN A 69 14.22 -10.79 -34.11
N THR A 70 13.75 -12.03 -34.43
CA THR A 70 12.38 -12.23 -34.91
C THR A 70 11.33 -11.83 -33.90
N LEU A 71 11.55 -12.13 -32.62
CA LEU A 71 10.64 -11.75 -31.55
C LEU A 71 10.67 -10.24 -31.31
N GLU A 72 11.87 -9.64 -31.30
CA GLU A 72 12.05 -8.19 -31.17
C GLU A 72 11.25 -7.43 -32.22
N GLN A 73 11.36 -7.82 -33.51
CA GLN A 73 10.63 -7.20 -34.59
C GLN A 73 9.10 -7.27 -34.38
N LYS A 74 8.57 -8.42 -34.00
CA LYS A 74 7.13 -8.58 -33.70
C LYS A 74 6.66 -7.72 -32.52
N LEU A 75 7.46 -7.61 -31.48
CA LEU A 75 7.15 -6.79 -30.33
C LEU A 75 7.27 -5.30 -30.65
N ALA A 76 8.26 -4.90 -31.45
CA ALA A 76 8.45 -3.53 -31.90
C ALA A 76 7.26 -3.04 -32.77
N GLU A 77 6.71 -3.89 -33.64
CA GLU A 77 5.51 -3.58 -34.41
C GLU A 77 4.28 -3.38 -33.51
N LYS A 78 4.12 -4.19 -32.47
CA LYS A 78 3.04 -4.01 -31.48
C LYS A 78 3.24 -2.73 -30.63
N TYR A 79 4.46 -2.50 -30.19
CA TYR A 79 4.86 -1.32 -29.45
C TYR A 79 4.57 -0.03 -30.22
N GLN A 80 4.91 0.00 -31.53
CA GLN A 80 4.67 1.16 -32.38
C GLN A 80 3.17 1.51 -32.46
N LYS A 81 2.28 0.51 -32.53
CA LYS A 81 0.83 0.74 -32.53
C LYS A 81 0.34 1.44 -31.27
N TYR A 82 0.89 1.06 -30.10
CA TYR A 82 0.55 1.73 -28.83
C TYR A 82 1.12 3.15 -28.80
N LYS A 83 2.33 3.36 -29.30
CA LYS A 83 2.94 4.68 -29.39
C LYS A 83 2.11 5.63 -30.28
N ASP A 84 1.61 5.12 -31.41
CA ASP A 84 0.77 5.88 -32.35
C ASP A 84 -0.65 6.16 -31.77
N ALA A 85 -1.10 5.38 -30.80
CA ALA A 85 -2.40 5.57 -30.15
C ALA A 85 -2.47 6.76 -29.20
N ALA A 86 -1.34 7.39 -28.86
CA ALA A 86 -1.21 8.59 -28.02
C ALA A 86 -1.97 8.47 -26.68
N LEU A 87 -1.85 7.34 -26.01
CA LEU A 87 -2.50 7.04 -24.73
C LEU A 87 -1.96 7.94 -23.60
N ASN A 88 -2.72 8.07 -22.50
CA ASN A 88 -2.29 8.80 -21.30
C ASN A 88 -2.75 8.06 -20.04
N LEU A 89 -2.04 7.00 -19.72
CA LEU A 89 -2.34 6.05 -18.64
C LEU A 89 -1.39 6.32 -17.46
N ASP A 90 -1.94 6.52 -16.24
CA ASP A 90 -1.17 6.92 -15.06
C ASP A 90 -1.11 5.80 -14.01
N LEU A 91 0.06 5.18 -13.88
CA LEU A 91 0.41 4.19 -12.83
C LEU A 91 1.48 4.73 -11.87
N THR A 92 1.64 6.05 -11.75
CA THR A 92 2.71 6.66 -10.93
C THR A 92 2.42 6.62 -9.45
N ARG A 93 1.16 6.85 -9.03
CA ARG A 93 0.81 7.09 -7.62
C ARG A 93 -0.23 6.13 -7.08
N GLY A 94 0.07 5.52 -5.95
CA GLY A 94 -0.90 4.80 -5.14
C GLY A 94 -1.86 5.76 -4.45
N LYS A 95 -2.93 6.16 -5.16
CA LYS A 95 -4.04 6.96 -4.64
C LYS A 95 -5.36 6.24 -4.92
N PRO A 96 -6.42 6.51 -4.12
CA PRO A 96 -7.74 5.97 -4.39
C PRO A 96 -8.27 6.42 -5.75
N GLY A 97 -8.93 5.51 -6.46
CA GLY A 97 -9.73 5.84 -7.64
C GLY A 97 -11.11 6.38 -7.25
N THR A 98 -11.85 6.95 -8.21
CA THR A 98 -13.16 7.60 -7.97
C THR A 98 -14.13 6.68 -7.23
N ALA A 99 -14.30 5.43 -7.68
CA ALA A 99 -15.19 4.46 -7.03
C ALA A 99 -14.83 4.16 -5.56
N GLN A 100 -13.55 4.28 -5.18
CA GLN A 100 -13.14 4.13 -3.79
C GLN A 100 -13.52 5.37 -2.96
N LEU A 101 -13.37 6.56 -3.53
CA LEU A 101 -13.73 7.82 -2.85
C LEU A 101 -15.24 7.90 -2.63
N GLU A 102 -16.04 7.54 -3.61
CA GLU A 102 -17.52 7.51 -3.55
C GLU A 102 -18.07 6.64 -2.41
N LEU A 103 -17.34 5.62 -1.96
CA LEU A 103 -17.73 4.83 -0.78
C LEU A 103 -17.79 5.66 0.52
N ALA A 104 -17.18 6.83 0.54
CA ALA A 104 -17.14 7.72 1.69
C ALA A 104 -18.08 8.94 1.55
N ASP A 105 -18.84 9.07 0.46
CA ASP A 105 -19.72 10.23 0.22
C ASP A 105 -20.82 10.37 1.28
N GLU A 106 -21.21 9.26 1.93
CA GLU A 106 -22.12 9.28 3.09
C GLU A 106 -21.59 10.12 4.27
N MET A 107 -20.30 10.49 4.29
CA MET A 107 -19.76 11.41 5.31
C MET A 107 -20.32 12.82 5.19
N GLU A 108 -20.75 13.22 4.01
CA GLU A 108 -21.30 14.55 3.80
C GLU A 108 -22.62 14.72 4.56
N GLY A 109 -22.72 15.83 5.27
CA GLY A 109 -23.90 16.12 6.11
C GLY A 109 -23.94 15.46 7.50
N LEU A 110 -23.02 14.55 7.85
CA LEU A 110 -23.03 13.88 9.18
C LEU A 110 -22.83 14.82 10.35
N LEU A 111 -22.22 15.99 10.12
CA LEU A 111 -21.99 17.02 11.17
C LEU A 111 -23.22 17.87 11.47
N LYS A 112 -24.29 17.75 10.69
CA LYS A 112 -25.50 18.53 10.91
C LYS A 112 -25.96 18.36 12.37
N ASP A 113 -26.14 19.49 13.08
CA ASP A 113 -26.56 19.54 14.48
C ASP A 113 -25.66 18.83 15.51
N LYS A 114 -24.40 18.45 15.13
CA LYS A 114 -23.43 17.74 15.97
C LYS A 114 -22.12 18.52 16.10
N LEU A 115 -22.25 19.82 16.36
CA LEU A 115 -21.10 20.75 16.42
C LEU A 115 -20.54 20.95 17.83
N ILE A 116 -21.25 20.45 18.86
CA ILE A 116 -20.83 20.48 20.25
C ILE A 116 -20.75 19.03 20.74
N LEU A 117 -19.61 18.66 21.29
CA LEU A 117 -19.39 17.32 21.86
C LEU A 117 -20.07 17.18 23.23
N GLU A 118 -20.19 15.97 23.73
CA GLU A 118 -20.80 15.68 25.05
C GLU A 118 -20.06 16.35 26.20
N ASP A 119 -18.74 16.55 26.07
CA ASP A 119 -17.91 17.28 27.04
C ASP A 119 -18.03 18.82 26.96
N GLY A 120 -18.91 19.33 26.09
CA GLY A 120 -19.12 20.75 25.83
C GLY A 120 -18.13 21.39 24.84
N THR A 121 -17.21 20.64 24.26
CA THR A 121 -16.27 21.15 23.24
C THR A 121 -17.02 21.60 22.00
N ASP A 122 -16.94 22.88 21.66
CA ASP A 122 -17.43 23.41 20.39
C ASP A 122 -16.39 23.18 19.30
N LEU A 123 -16.74 22.33 18.32
CA LEU A 123 -15.85 21.94 17.22
C LEU A 123 -15.47 23.10 16.30
N ARG A 124 -16.24 24.20 16.33
CA ARG A 124 -16.02 25.39 15.50
C ARG A 124 -14.97 26.33 16.10
N ASN A 125 -14.62 26.16 17.38
CA ASN A 125 -13.73 27.04 18.09
C ASN A 125 -12.31 26.48 18.18
N TYR A 126 -11.37 27.30 18.63
CA TYR A 126 -9.97 26.90 18.88
C TYR A 126 -9.82 25.85 19.98
N GLY A 127 -8.62 25.27 20.08
CA GLY A 127 -8.25 24.34 21.14
C GLY A 127 -8.34 22.87 20.75
N GLY A 128 -8.01 22.00 21.71
CA GLY A 128 -7.95 20.56 21.49
C GLY A 128 -6.74 20.13 20.67
N LEU A 129 -5.54 20.53 21.08
CA LEU A 129 -4.28 20.31 20.37
C LEU A 129 -4.04 18.84 19.99
N ASP A 130 -4.44 17.91 20.85
CA ASP A 130 -4.31 16.47 20.62
C ASP A 130 -5.39 15.89 19.69
N GLY A 131 -6.34 16.72 19.26
CA GLY A 131 -7.53 16.26 18.51
C GLY A 131 -8.70 15.85 19.41
N VAL A 132 -9.86 15.61 18.80
CA VAL A 132 -11.06 15.19 19.54
C VAL A 132 -10.89 13.81 20.17
N PRO A 133 -11.40 13.56 21.40
CA PRO A 133 -11.20 12.30 22.11
C PRO A 133 -11.61 11.06 21.28
N ALA A 134 -12.75 11.11 20.63
CA ALA A 134 -13.23 9.99 19.82
C ALA A 134 -12.32 9.69 18.60
N ALA A 135 -11.66 10.72 18.02
CA ALA A 135 -10.67 10.50 16.96
C ALA A 135 -9.37 9.88 17.50
N ARG A 136 -8.91 10.32 18.69
CA ARG A 136 -7.75 9.69 19.36
C ARG A 136 -8.03 8.24 19.69
N LYS A 137 -9.24 7.93 20.18
CA LYS A 137 -9.67 6.55 20.43
C LYS A 137 -9.63 5.71 19.16
N LEU A 138 -10.18 6.22 18.04
CA LEU A 138 -10.12 5.53 16.72
C LEU A 138 -8.66 5.30 16.30
N GLY A 139 -7.80 6.30 16.45
CA GLY A 139 -6.36 6.16 16.17
C GLY A 139 -5.69 5.14 17.08
N GLY A 140 -6.05 5.09 18.35
CA GLY A 140 -5.58 4.09 19.30
C GLY A 140 -5.98 2.68 18.88
N GLU A 141 -7.24 2.46 18.49
CA GLU A 141 -7.71 1.18 17.98
C GLU A 141 -6.96 0.75 16.70
N MET A 142 -6.65 1.69 15.79
CA MET A 142 -5.90 1.41 14.56
C MET A 142 -4.40 1.12 14.81
N LEU A 143 -3.81 1.69 15.87
CA LEU A 143 -2.40 1.56 16.22
C LEU A 143 -2.14 0.56 17.36
N ASN A 144 -3.18 -0.05 17.91
CA ASN A 144 -3.14 -0.89 19.12
C ASN A 144 -2.52 -0.16 20.33
N LEU A 145 -2.95 1.09 20.55
CA LEU A 145 -2.51 1.94 21.66
C LEU A 145 -3.71 2.45 22.48
N PRO A 146 -3.51 2.79 23.76
CA PRO A 146 -4.49 3.59 24.48
C PRO A 146 -4.62 4.99 23.87
N GLU A 147 -5.79 5.59 23.94
CA GLU A 147 -6.05 6.94 23.39
C GLU A 147 -5.15 8.03 23.95
N THR A 148 -4.63 7.85 25.16
CA THR A 148 -3.70 8.77 25.84
C THR A 148 -2.32 8.80 25.18
N GLU A 149 -1.94 7.73 24.48
CA GLU A 149 -0.69 7.61 23.72
C GLU A 149 -0.85 8.03 22.25
N VAL A 150 -1.95 8.71 21.87
CA VAL A 150 -2.23 9.11 20.48
C VAL A 150 -2.59 10.60 20.39
N ILE A 151 -1.99 11.26 19.39
CA ILE A 151 -2.40 12.57 18.88
C ILE A 151 -3.10 12.36 17.54
N CYS A 152 -4.26 13.01 17.35
CA CYS A 152 -4.94 13.08 16.06
C CYS A 152 -4.67 14.43 15.40
N GLY A 153 -4.01 14.40 14.24
CA GLY A 153 -3.70 15.58 13.43
C GLY A 153 -4.70 15.85 12.31
N ASP A 154 -4.24 16.61 11.32
CA ASP A 154 -4.99 16.90 10.11
C ASP A 154 -4.88 15.74 9.10
N HIS A 155 -5.12 15.99 7.80
CA HIS A 155 -5.34 14.96 6.79
C HIS A 155 -4.13 14.04 6.48
N SER A 156 -2.90 14.39 6.87
CA SER A 156 -1.70 13.71 6.38
C SER A 156 -0.79 13.19 7.49
N SER A 157 -0.62 11.86 7.56
CA SER A 157 0.43 11.26 8.41
C SER A 157 1.83 11.68 7.98
N LEU A 158 2.06 11.96 6.70
CA LEU A 158 3.34 12.49 6.20
C LEU A 158 3.70 13.81 6.88
N SER A 159 2.72 14.71 7.10
CA SER A 159 2.96 15.97 7.82
C SER A 159 3.35 15.71 9.28
N LEU A 160 2.70 14.77 9.95
CA LEU A 160 3.07 14.39 11.32
C LEU A 160 4.47 13.76 11.40
N MET A 161 4.81 12.89 10.43
CA MET A 161 6.14 12.31 10.32
C MET A 161 7.20 13.39 10.13
N TYR A 162 7.00 14.31 9.16
CA TYR A 162 7.92 15.42 8.93
C TYR A 162 8.09 16.30 10.18
N LEU A 163 7.01 16.69 10.82
CA LEU A 163 7.03 17.50 12.04
C LEU A 163 7.74 16.80 13.19
N TYR A 164 7.52 15.49 13.36
CA TYR A 164 8.22 14.74 14.39
C TYR A 164 9.72 14.63 14.11
N MET A 165 10.10 14.35 12.87
CA MET A 165 11.51 14.31 12.46
C MET A 165 12.19 15.66 12.63
N LEU A 166 11.53 16.76 12.23
CA LEU A 166 11.99 18.13 12.45
C LEU A 166 12.16 18.42 13.94
N HIS A 167 11.18 17.99 14.77
CA HIS A 167 11.23 18.12 16.21
C HIS A 167 12.42 17.34 16.80
N ALA A 168 12.61 16.08 16.43
CA ALA A 168 13.73 15.27 16.89
C ALA A 168 15.07 15.87 16.48
N PHE A 169 15.15 16.41 15.26
CA PHE A 169 16.37 17.00 14.73
C PHE A 169 16.77 18.29 15.44
N TYR A 170 15.89 19.28 15.51
CA TYR A 170 16.24 20.60 16.06
C TYR A 170 15.98 20.78 17.56
N HIS A 171 14.95 20.12 18.10
CA HIS A 171 14.50 20.37 19.47
C HIS A 171 14.74 19.20 20.43
N GLY A 172 14.98 18.00 19.87
CA GLY A 172 15.14 16.76 20.60
C GLY A 172 13.82 16.16 21.08
N SER A 173 13.64 14.86 20.83
CA SER A 173 12.41 14.14 21.15
C SER A 173 12.04 14.18 22.63
N GLN A 174 13.01 14.35 23.50
CA GLN A 174 12.85 14.39 24.95
C GLN A 174 13.60 15.59 25.58
N GLY A 175 13.64 16.69 24.85
CA GLY A 175 14.25 17.94 25.26
C GLY A 175 15.57 18.26 24.53
N PRO A 176 16.08 19.49 24.69
CA PRO A 176 17.14 20.05 23.85
C PRO A 176 18.45 19.24 23.82
N ASN A 177 18.75 18.50 24.89
CA ASN A 177 19.95 17.67 24.97
C ASN A 177 19.87 16.39 24.13
N THR A 178 18.68 16.07 23.58
CA THR A 178 18.45 14.93 22.71
C THR A 178 18.30 15.33 21.24
N ALA A 179 18.61 16.59 20.90
CA ALA A 179 18.49 17.12 19.55
C ALA A 179 19.62 16.57 18.65
N TRP A 180 19.25 15.91 17.56
CA TRP A 180 20.19 15.30 16.63
C TRP A 180 21.13 16.32 15.98
N ALA A 181 20.66 17.52 15.69
CA ALA A 181 21.48 18.60 15.11
C ALA A 181 22.70 18.99 15.96
N ARG A 182 22.79 18.53 17.21
CA ARG A 182 23.92 18.77 18.10
C ARG A 182 24.97 17.66 18.09
N GLU A 183 24.68 16.56 17.40
CA GLU A 183 25.50 15.35 17.46
C GLU A 183 26.43 15.17 16.24
N GLY A 184 26.44 16.11 15.28
CA GLY A 184 27.27 16.04 14.07
C GLY A 184 26.53 15.43 12.88
N GLU A 185 27.20 14.60 12.06
CA GLU A 185 26.60 13.96 10.89
C GLU A 185 25.66 12.82 11.32
N VAL A 186 24.38 13.08 11.31
CA VAL A 186 23.36 12.10 11.67
C VAL A 186 23.04 11.18 10.50
N LYS A 187 22.94 9.89 10.80
CA LYS A 187 22.60 8.85 9.83
C LYS A 187 21.22 8.25 10.13
N TYR A 188 20.55 7.75 9.08
CA TYR A 188 19.23 7.16 9.18
C TYR A 188 19.13 5.93 8.28
N LEU A 189 18.57 4.81 8.78
CA LEU A 189 18.41 3.60 7.98
C LEU A 189 17.19 3.73 7.07
N ALA A 190 17.40 3.46 5.80
CA ALA A 190 16.41 3.44 4.73
C ALA A 190 16.23 2.02 4.23
N VAL A 191 15.11 1.38 4.56
CA VAL A 191 14.76 0.07 4.01
C VAL A 191 14.40 0.21 2.54
N VAL A 192 15.08 -0.51 1.67
CA VAL A 192 14.97 -0.39 0.21
C VAL A 192 14.58 -1.72 -0.46
N PRO A 193 13.76 -1.65 -1.54
CA PRO A 193 13.06 -0.47 -2.02
C PRO A 193 12.01 0.02 -1.02
N GLY A 194 11.81 1.34 -0.93
CA GLY A 194 10.98 1.96 0.10
C GLY A 194 10.16 3.16 -0.39
N TYR A 195 9.56 3.88 0.56
CA TYR A 195 8.69 5.03 0.25
C TYR A 195 9.50 6.30 0.03
N ASP A 196 9.44 6.84 -1.18
CA ASP A 196 10.18 8.02 -1.65
C ASP A 196 10.06 9.24 -0.71
N ARG A 197 8.90 9.45 -0.07
CA ARG A 197 8.70 10.60 0.83
C ARG A 197 9.46 10.48 2.15
N HIS A 198 9.68 9.28 2.66
CA HIS A 198 10.54 9.08 3.81
C HIS A 198 11.97 9.51 3.52
N PHE A 199 12.47 9.18 2.33
CA PHE A 199 13.79 9.58 1.88
C PHE A 199 13.90 11.09 1.70
N SER A 200 12.89 11.71 1.08
CA SER A 200 12.83 13.17 0.92
C SER A 200 12.84 13.91 2.26
N ILE A 201 12.22 13.37 3.32
CA ILE A 201 12.31 13.96 4.67
C ILE A 201 13.75 13.91 5.19
N CYS A 202 14.46 12.80 4.98
CA CYS A 202 15.85 12.68 5.38
C CYS A 202 16.76 13.67 4.60
N GLU A 203 16.56 13.78 3.29
CA GLU A 203 17.30 14.70 2.44
C GLU A 203 17.08 16.16 2.86
N GLU A 204 15.83 16.56 3.10
CA GLU A 204 15.47 17.91 3.55
C GLU A 204 16.13 18.28 4.89
N LEU A 205 16.24 17.32 5.80
CA LEU A 205 16.87 17.51 7.11
C LEU A 205 18.39 17.29 7.11
N GLY A 206 18.99 16.96 5.97
CA GLY A 206 20.43 16.67 5.87
C GLY A 206 20.85 15.38 6.57
N LEU A 207 19.93 14.42 6.75
CA LEU A 207 20.25 13.11 7.32
C LEU A 207 20.88 12.22 6.26
N ARG A 208 22.07 11.67 6.53
CA ARG A 208 22.70 10.71 5.64
C ARG A 208 21.98 9.37 5.71
N MET A 209 21.45 8.91 4.60
CA MET A 209 20.77 7.63 4.54
C MET A 209 21.74 6.48 4.29
N ILE A 210 21.50 5.35 4.96
CA ILE A 210 22.17 4.06 4.74
C ILE A 210 21.08 3.08 4.30
N SER A 211 21.22 2.51 3.11
CA SER A 211 20.30 1.52 2.60
C SER A 211 20.43 0.18 3.31
N VAL A 212 19.30 -0.44 3.60
CA VAL A 212 19.17 -1.81 4.12
C VAL A 212 18.17 -2.54 3.24
N ASP A 213 18.51 -3.74 2.81
CA ASP A 213 17.64 -4.51 1.90
C ASP A 213 16.35 -4.99 2.58
N MET A 214 15.25 -4.96 1.82
CA MET A 214 14.00 -5.62 2.18
C MET A 214 14.08 -7.08 1.76
N LEU A 215 13.94 -7.99 2.73
CA LEU A 215 13.80 -9.42 2.52
C LEU A 215 12.30 -9.82 2.44
N ASP A 216 12.01 -11.09 2.32
CA ASP A 216 10.63 -11.60 2.13
C ASP A 216 9.70 -11.27 3.31
N ASP A 217 10.23 -11.20 4.52
CA ASP A 217 9.47 -11.02 5.76
C ASP A 217 9.80 -9.73 6.53
N GLY A 218 10.54 -8.81 5.91
CA GLY A 218 10.91 -7.51 6.48
C GLY A 218 12.32 -7.08 6.12
N PRO A 219 12.88 -6.03 6.75
CA PRO A 219 14.26 -5.61 6.51
C PRO A 219 15.26 -6.68 6.94
N ASP A 220 16.45 -6.69 6.31
CA ASP A 220 17.59 -7.51 6.76
C ASP A 220 18.02 -7.08 8.17
N MET A 221 17.47 -7.80 9.17
CA MET A 221 17.69 -7.46 10.56
C MET A 221 19.12 -7.75 11.05
N ASP A 222 19.84 -8.66 10.40
CA ASP A 222 21.26 -8.91 10.75
C ASP A 222 22.09 -7.69 10.37
N ALA A 223 21.87 -7.14 9.18
CA ALA A 223 22.51 -5.90 8.75
C ALA A 223 22.07 -4.69 9.60
N VAL A 224 20.76 -4.58 9.92
CA VAL A 224 20.25 -3.50 10.79
C VAL A 224 20.93 -3.50 12.15
N GLU A 225 20.95 -4.64 12.83
CA GLU A 225 21.50 -4.76 14.18
C GLU A 225 23.01 -4.51 14.19
N ASP A 226 23.75 -5.01 13.19
CA ASP A 226 25.19 -4.75 13.07
C ASP A 226 25.48 -3.26 12.89
N LEU A 227 24.77 -2.60 11.96
CA LEU A 227 24.90 -1.17 11.73
C LEU A 227 24.59 -0.35 12.98
N VAL A 228 23.47 -0.61 13.64
CA VAL A 228 23.00 0.15 14.81
C VAL A 228 23.93 -0.04 16.02
N ARG A 229 24.49 -1.23 16.19
CA ARG A 229 25.44 -1.55 17.27
C ARG A 229 26.79 -0.86 17.09
N ASN A 230 27.26 -0.77 15.86
CA ASN A 230 28.60 -0.29 15.54
C ASN A 230 28.67 1.21 15.20
N ASP A 231 27.52 1.85 14.89
CA ASP A 231 27.47 3.27 14.54
C ASP A 231 26.37 4.02 15.33
N HIS A 232 26.78 4.66 16.41
CA HIS A 232 25.88 5.43 17.29
C HIS A 232 25.36 6.73 16.64
N MET A 233 25.87 7.12 15.47
CA MET A 233 25.34 8.24 14.70
C MET A 233 24.09 7.86 13.90
N ILE A 234 23.77 6.58 13.82
CA ILE A 234 22.47 6.11 13.29
C ILE A 234 21.39 6.43 14.33
N LYS A 235 20.50 7.36 13.99
CA LYS A 235 19.47 7.88 14.90
C LYS A 235 18.08 7.31 14.64
N GLY A 236 17.94 6.45 13.65
CA GLY A 236 16.68 5.76 13.45
C GLY A 236 16.56 5.01 12.14
N MET A 237 15.36 4.47 11.93
CA MET A 237 14.99 3.78 10.70
C MET A 237 13.53 4.02 10.32
N TRP A 238 13.25 3.96 9.03
CA TRP A 238 11.90 3.94 8.49
C TRP A 238 11.39 2.52 8.34
N CYS A 239 10.13 2.29 8.78
CA CYS A 239 9.44 1.02 8.60
C CYS A 239 8.06 1.26 8.01
N VAL A 240 7.69 0.47 6.99
CA VAL A 240 6.32 0.31 6.50
C VAL A 240 5.95 -1.17 6.67
N PRO A 241 5.44 -1.56 7.85
CA PRO A 241 5.50 -2.96 8.30
C PRO A 241 4.46 -3.88 7.67
N LYS A 242 3.38 -3.34 7.15
CA LYS A 242 2.32 -4.13 6.52
C LYS A 242 2.07 -3.59 5.12
N TYR A 243 2.15 -4.49 4.13
CA TYR A 243 2.05 -4.16 2.72
C TYR A 243 3.00 -3.04 2.30
N SER A 244 4.28 -3.24 2.63
CA SER A 244 5.36 -2.28 2.38
C SER A 244 5.30 -1.66 0.98
N ASN A 245 5.57 -0.38 0.87
CA ASN A 245 5.64 0.33 -0.40
C ASN A 245 7.09 0.31 -0.93
N PRO A 246 7.38 -0.34 -2.10
CA PRO A 246 6.44 -0.90 -3.07
C PRO A 246 6.24 -2.42 -2.98
N THR A 247 6.96 -3.15 -2.15
CA THR A 247 7.14 -4.60 -2.20
C THR A 247 5.89 -5.40 -1.84
N GLY A 248 5.04 -4.85 -0.95
CA GLY A 248 3.85 -5.53 -0.46
C GLY A 248 4.09 -6.53 0.67
N ASN A 249 5.31 -6.58 1.23
CA ASN A 249 5.67 -7.45 2.35
C ASN A 249 4.90 -7.10 3.62
N VAL A 250 4.73 -8.10 4.48
CA VAL A 250 4.27 -7.95 5.86
C VAL A 250 5.38 -8.48 6.76
N TYR A 251 5.81 -7.67 7.74
CA TYR A 251 6.90 -8.06 8.64
C TYR A 251 6.50 -9.26 9.49
N SER A 252 7.41 -10.22 9.63
CA SER A 252 7.21 -11.36 10.52
C SER A 252 7.23 -10.92 11.99
N GLU A 253 6.68 -11.74 12.87
CA GLU A 253 6.72 -11.48 14.32
C GLU A 253 8.16 -11.37 14.82
N GLU A 254 9.06 -12.21 14.32
CA GLU A 254 10.50 -12.16 14.64
C GLU A 254 11.13 -10.81 14.25
N VAL A 255 10.87 -10.33 13.04
CA VAL A 255 11.36 -9.03 12.58
C VAL A 255 10.81 -7.90 13.44
N VAL A 256 9.51 -7.92 13.76
CA VAL A 256 8.88 -6.91 14.63
C VAL A 256 9.51 -6.91 16.02
N GLU A 257 9.75 -8.09 16.61
CA GLU A 257 10.40 -8.22 17.92
C GLU A 257 11.84 -7.70 17.89
N ARG A 258 12.63 -8.04 16.88
CA ARG A 258 14.01 -7.55 16.69
C ARG A 258 14.05 -6.02 16.54
N ILE A 259 13.15 -5.44 15.75
CA ILE A 259 13.03 -3.97 15.61
C ILE A 259 12.71 -3.32 16.96
N ALA A 260 11.77 -3.87 17.73
CA ALA A 260 11.43 -3.36 19.04
C ALA A 260 12.61 -3.39 20.04
N ALA A 261 13.52 -4.36 19.89
CA ALA A 261 14.70 -4.48 20.72
C ALA A 261 15.85 -3.53 20.37
N LEU A 262 15.84 -2.88 19.19
CA LEU A 262 16.94 -2.02 18.71
C LEU A 262 17.35 -0.93 19.70
N GLY A 263 16.42 -0.38 20.47
CA GLY A 263 16.73 0.59 21.51
C GLY A 263 17.67 0.11 22.61
N LYS A 264 17.91 -1.22 22.72
CA LYS A 264 18.87 -1.81 23.67
C LYS A 264 20.32 -1.74 23.18
N ILE A 265 20.51 -1.70 21.88
CA ILE A 265 21.83 -1.82 21.24
C ILE A 265 22.21 -0.55 20.47
N SER A 266 21.25 0.32 20.22
CA SER A 266 21.45 1.59 19.51
C SER A 266 22.16 2.64 20.36
N GLY A 267 22.70 3.65 19.70
CA GLY A 267 23.10 4.88 20.34
C GLY A 267 21.91 5.63 20.97
N SER A 268 22.22 6.64 21.78
CA SER A 268 21.20 7.48 22.40
C SER A 268 20.32 8.16 21.35
N ASN A 269 19.08 8.43 21.71
CA ASN A 269 18.10 9.18 20.88
C ASN A 269 17.69 8.48 19.58
N PHE A 270 17.88 7.17 19.47
CA PHE A 270 17.43 6.36 18.33
C PHE A 270 15.90 6.30 18.27
N ARG A 271 15.32 6.42 17.07
CA ARG A 271 13.86 6.36 16.84
C ARG A 271 13.50 5.49 15.64
N VAL A 272 12.61 4.55 15.86
CA VAL A 272 11.93 3.80 14.79
C VAL A 272 10.68 4.59 14.38
N MET A 273 10.61 4.98 13.11
CA MET A 273 9.42 5.57 12.50
C MET A 273 8.59 4.44 11.85
N TRP A 274 7.49 4.10 12.49
CA TRP A 274 6.61 2.98 12.12
C TRP A 274 5.39 3.51 11.39
N ASP A 275 5.49 3.61 10.05
CA ASP A 275 4.40 4.09 9.20
C ASP A 275 3.42 2.97 8.87
N ASN A 276 2.34 2.89 9.62
CA ASN A 276 1.27 1.91 9.43
C ASN A 276 0.24 2.36 8.38
N ALA A 277 0.73 2.84 7.23
CA ALA A 277 -0.10 3.41 6.16
C ALA A 277 -1.12 2.42 5.59
N TYR A 278 -0.82 1.11 5.66
CA TYR A 278 -1.62 0.05 5.03
C TYR A 278 -2.12 -1.00 6.03
N GLY A 279 -2.10 -0.73 7.32
CA GLY A 279 -2.44 -1.68 8.38
C GLY A 279 -3.80 -2.38 8.23
N VAL A 280 -4.76 -1.72 7.55
CA VAL A 280 -6.13 -2.20 7.33
C VAL A 280 -6.47 -2.44 5.84
N HIS A 281 -5.47 -2.45 4.95
CA HIS A 281 -5.67 -2.52 3.50
C HIS A 281 -5.60 -3.96 2.97
N ASP A 282 -6.26 -4.87 3.65
CA ASP A 282 -6.32 -6.28 3.28
C ASP A 282 -7.22 -6.48 2.04
N LEU A 283 -6.74 -7.23 1.05
CA LEU A 283 -7.53 -7.57 -0.15
C LEU A 283 -8.33 -8.85 0.00
N PHE A 284 -7.95 -9.74 0.92
CA PHE A 284 -8.55 -11.06 1.07
C PHE A 284 -9.03 -11.30 2.52
N GLU A 285 -9.92 -12.27 2.69
CA GLU A 285 -10.25 -12.81 4.01
C GLU A 285 -9.04 -13.55 4.60
N ASN A 286 -8.89 -13.54 5.92
CA ASN A 286 -7.76 -14.13 6.63
C ASN A 286 -6.40 -13.53 6.22
N PRO A 287 -6.22 -12.21 6.39
CA PRO A 287 -4.97 -11.53 6.06
C PRO A 287 -3.84 -11.97 7.00
N GLN A 288 -2.60 -11.84 6.51
CA GLN A 288 -1.43 -11.96 7.37
C GLN A 288 -1.50 -10.90 8.48
N GLN A 289 -1.35 -11.36 9.73
CA GLN A 289 -1.39 -10.48 10.89
C GLN A 289 -0.02 -9.84 11.09
N LEU A 290 -0.02 -8.55 11.43
CA LEU A 290 1.17 -7.85 11.89
C LEU A 290 1.18 -7.88 13.42
N ALA A 291 2.28 -8.32 14.02
CA ALA A 291 2.44 -8.32 15.46
C ALA A 291 2.45 -6.88 16.03
N ASN A 292 1.98 -6.71 17.25
CA ASN A 292 1.97 -5.41 17.91
C ASN A 292 3.39 -5.04 18.39
N VAL A 293 4.06 -4.16 17.67
CA VAL A 293 5.42 -3.72 17.98
C VAL A 293 5.52 -3.05 19.36
N MET A 294 4.46 -2.35 19.82
CA MET A 294 4.49 -1.67 21.12
C MET A 294 4.52 -2.67 22.29
N ASP A 295 3.92 -3.85 22.16
CA ASP A 295 3.98 -4.88 23.20
C ASP A 295 5.41 -5.40 23.39
N PHE A 296 6.14 -5.60 22.30
CA PHE A 296 7.57 -5.91 22.36
C PHE A 296 8.40 -4.73 22.91
N CYS A 297 8.09 -3.49 22.54
CA CYS A 297 8.76 -2.32 23.13
C CYS A 297 8.54 -2.25 24.64
N ARG A 298 7.35 -2.56 25.14
CA ARG A 298 7.07 -2.65 26.59
C ARG A 298 7.89 -3.79 27.23
N LYS A 299 7.94 -4.95 26.59
CA LYS A 299 8.76 -6.11 27.04
C LYS A 299 10.24 -5.73 27.18
N TYR A 300 10.77 -4.96 26.23
CA TYR A 300 12.20 -4.58 26.21
C TYR A 300 12.50 -3.24 26.90
N GLY A 301 11.51 -2.47 27.34
CA GLY A 301 11.70 -1.13 27.91
C GLY A 301 12.18 -0.10 26.89
N THR A 302 11.79 -0.24 25.62
CA THR A 302 12.19 0.59 24.47
C THR A 302 11.05 1.44 23.93
N VAL A 303 9.99 1.65 24.72
CA VAL A 303 8.78 2.41 24.29
C VAL A 303 9.09 3.81 23.78
N ASP A 304 10.13 4.45 24.33
CA ASP A 304 10.59 5.79 23.92
C ASP A 304 11.27 5.80 22.55
N ASN A 305 11.65 4.64 22.02
CA ASN A 305 12.30 4.52 20.71
C ASN A 305 11.31 4.42 19.54
N LEU A 306 10.01 4.24 19.82
CA LEU A 306 9.01 3.96 18.79
C LEU A 306 8.07 5.15 18.58
N ILE A 307 7.86 5.48 17.30
CA ILE A 307 6.88 6.46 16.83
C ILE A 307 6.04 5.80 15.75
N LEU A 308 4.74 5.69 16.01
CA LEU A 308 3.80 5.08 15.08
C LEU A 308 3.00 6.16 14.36
N THR A 309 2.69 5.92 13.10
CA THR A 309 1.76 6.78 12.35
C THR A 309 0.75 5.96 11.57
N ALA A 310 -0.44 6.52 11.41
CA ALA A 310 -1.49 6.02 10.52
C ALA A 310 -2.33 7.18 9.99
N SER A 311 -3.17 6.92 9.00
CA SER A 311 -4.15 7.90 8.53
C SER A 311 -5.37 7.25 7.89
N THR A 312 -6.47 8.00 7.79
CA THR A 312 -7.65 7.60 7.03
C THR A 312 -7.62 8.09 5.57
N SER A 313 -6.53 8.71 5.12
CA SER A 313 -6.44 9.31 3.77
C SER A 313 -6.60 8.30 2.63
N LYS A 314 -6.24 7.04 2.83
CA LYS A 314 -6.47 5.96 1.85
C LYS A 314 -7.68 5.09 2.23
N ILE A 315 -8.40 5.46 3.28
CA ILE A 315 -9.60 4.77 3.77
C ILE A 315 -10.86 5.51 3.30
N THR A 316 -10.89 6.83 3.49
CA THR A 316 -11.98 7.72 3.11
C THR A 316 -11.55 8.65 1.97
N TYR A 317 -11.50 9.96 2.21
CA TYR A 317 -11.03 10.94 1.22
C TYR A 317 -9.53 11.19 1.35
N ALA A 318 -8.81 11.04 0.26
CA ALA A 318 -7.36 11.29 0.25
C ALA A 318 -6.98 12.72 0.66
N GLY A 319 -7.79 13.70 0.26
CA GLY A 319 -7.61 15.11 0.61
C GLY A 319 -8.33 15.56 1.90
N GLY A 320 -9.07 14.67 2.54
CA GLY A 320 -9.92 14.99 3.69
C GLY A 320 -9.91 13.94 4.81
N GLY A 321 -8.89 13.10 4.87
CA GLY A 321 -8.69 12.14 5.95
C GLY A 321 -8.29 12.81 7.28
N ILE A 322 -7.95 12.00 8.26
CA ILE A 322 -7.28 12.40 9.50
C ILE A 322 -6.06 11.52 9.73
N SER A 323 -5.09 12.03 10.46
CA SER A 323 -3.83 11.33 10.72
C SER A 323 -3.62 11.12 12.21
N PHE A 324 -2.86 10.09 12.55
CA PHE A 324 -2.56 9.71 13.92
C PHE A 324 -1.05 9.60 14.11
N LEU A 325 -0.58 10.08 15.26
CA LEU A 325 0.76 9.83 15.75
C LEU A 325 0.64 9.20 17.13
N GLY A 326 1.18 7.99 17.27
CA GLY A 326 1.26 7.25 18.51
C GLY A 326 2.69 7.19 19.02
N ALA A 327 2.89 7.41 20.32
CA ALA A 327 4.20 7.33 20.98
C ALA A 327 4.05 7.22 22.50
N SER A 328 5.18 6.99 23.20
CA SER A 328 5.16 7.07 24.66
C SER A 328 4.74 8.47 25.13
N GLU A 329 4.11 8.54 26.31
CA GLU A 329 3.67 9.83 26.88
C GLU A 329 4.81 10.84 26.99
N LYS A 330 6.01 10.38 27.30
CA LYS A 330 7.21 11.23 27.39
C LYS A 330 7.56 11.87 26.04
N ASN A 331 7.49 11.11 24.92
CA ASN A 331 7.69 11.68 23.60
C ASN A 331 6.55 12.64 23.21
N LEU A 332 5.30 12.28 23.54
CA LEU A 332 4.14 13.12 23.23
C LEU A 332 4.16 14.45 24.02
N GLU A 333 4.57 14.45 25.30
CA GLU A 333 4.69 15.67 26.10
C GLU A 333 5.61 16.69 25.43
N HIS A 334 6.78 16.26 24.96
CA HIS A 334 7.72 17.12 24.26
C HIS A 334 7.23 17.55 22.89
N PHE A 335 6.57 16.67 22.16
CA PHE A 335 6.02 16.97 20.85
C PHE A 335 4.86 17.97 20.91
N ARG A 336 3.95 17.85 21.91
CA ARG A 336 2.86 18.81 22.17
C ARG A 336 3.38 20.24 22.35
N LYS A 337 4.51 20.43 23.03
CA LYS A 337 5.14 21.74 23.20
C LYS A 337 5.52 22.38 21.86
N ARG A 338 5.85 21.58 20.85
CA ARG A 338 6.16 22.08 19.49
C ARG A 338 4.90 22.30 18.67
N LEU A 339 3.94 21.39 18.75
CA LEU A 339 2.65 21.58 18.10
C LEU A 339 1.96 22.87 18.58
N ALA A 340 2.03 23.18 19.86
CA ALA A 340 1.44 24.40 20.45
C ALA A 340 2.05 25.71 19.93
N VAL A 341 3.28 25.68 19.42
CA VAL A 341 3.90 26.84 18.75
C VAL A 341 3.40 27.00 17.31
N MET A 342 3.04 25.88 16.67
CA MET A 342 2.66 25.84 15.25
C MET A 342 1.14 26.01 15.05
N SER A 343 0.33 25.47 15.96
CA SER A 343 -1.14 25.43 15.84
C SER A 343 -1.81 25.52 17.21
N ILE A 344 -3.02 26.08 17.25
CA ILE A 344 -3.87 26.06 18.44
C ILE A 344 -4.70 24.76 18.50
N GLY A 345 -4.81 24.03 17.41
CA GLY A 345 -5.48 22.76 17.30
C GLY A 345 -5.76 22.36 15.84
N PRO A 346 -6.04 21.07 15.60
CA PRO A 346 -6.34 20.53 14.28
C PRO A 346 -7.79 20.84 13.86
N ASN A 347 -8.13 20.45 12.63
CA ASN A 347 -9.49 20.56 12.10
C ASN A 347 -10.45 19.57 12.79
N LYS A 348 -11.00 19.97 13.93
CA LYS A 348 -11.92 19.15 14.73
C LYS A 348 -13.22 18.80 14.01
N LEU A 349 -13.71 19.68 13.13
CA LEU A 349 -14.90 19.39 12.31
C LEU A 349 -14.66 18.17 11.43
N ASN A 350 -13.51 18.13 10.74
CA ASN A 350 -13.16 16.99 9.92
C ASN A 350 -12.92 15.72 10.75
N GLN A 351 -12.27 15.84 11.90
CA GLN A 351 -12.07 14.71 12.81
C GLN A 351 -13.41 14.09 13.25
N GLN A 352 -14.35 14.93 13.67
CA GLN A 352 -15.66 14.45 14.09
C GLN A 352 -16.46 13.84 12.95
N ARG A 353 -16.36 14.38 11.73
CA ARG A 353 -16.99 13.82 10.53
C ARG A 353 -16.48 12.40 10.25
N GLN A 354 -15.17 12.20 10.30
CA GLN A 354 -14.53 10.90 10.12
C GLN A 354 -14.97 9.89 11.19
N VAL A 355 -15.02 10.31 12.45
CA VAL A 355 -15.48 9.46 13.56
C VAL A 355 -16.95 9.07 13.41
N LEU A 356 -17.82 10.01 13.05
CA LEU A 356 -19.23 9.71 12.83
C LEU A 356 -19.46 8.69 11.72
N PHE A 357 -18.61 8.70 10.70
CA PHE A 357 -18.67 7.75 9.58
C PHE A 357 -18.06 6.39 9.94
N LEU A 358 -16.81 6.37 10.39
CA LEU A 358 -16.05 5.15 10.64
C LEU A 358 -16.42 4.49 11.99
N LYS A 359 -16.79 5.26 12.99
CA LYS A 359 -17.20 4.90 14.34
C LYS A 359 -16.08 4.29 15.19
N ASN A 360 -15.50 3.19 14.76
CA ASN A 360 -14.47 2.41 15.46
C ASN A 360 -13.71 1.52 14.47
N LEU A 361 -12.73 0.73 14.93
CA LEU A 361 -11.97 -0.18 14.08
C LEU A 361 -12.84 -1.17 13.31
N ALA A 362 -13.93 -1.68 13.91
CA ALA A 362 -14.84 -2.59 13.21
C ALA A 362 -15.51 -1.91 12.01
N GLY A 363 -15.89 -0.62 12.17
CA GLY A 363 -16.41 0.21 11.07
C GLY A 363 -15.36 0.47 9.99
N VAL A 364 -14.12 0.78 10.37
CA VAL A 364 -12.99 0.89 9.44
C VAL A 364 -12.84 -0.39 8.63
N LEU A 365 -12.76 -1.56 9.30
CA LEU A 365 -12.60 -2.85 8.62
C LEU A 365 -13.78 -3.20 7.71
N ALA A 366 -15.01 -2.84 8.11
CA ALA A 366 -16.19 -3.02 7.27
C ALA A 366 -16.14 -2.16 6.00
N HIS A 367 -15.67 -0.91 6.12
CA HIS A 367 -15.46 -0.02 4.99
C HIS A 367 -14.33 -0.53 4.07
N MET A 368 -13.22 -0.98 4.64
CA MET A 368 -12.09 -1.53 3.87
C MET A 368 -12.44 -2.80 3.11
N ARG A 369 -13.39 -3.62 3.58
CA ARG A 369 -13.90 -4.77 2.78
C ARG A 369 -14.55 -4.31 1.48
N LYS A 370 -15.30 -3.19 1.49
CA LYS A 370 -15.87 -2.61 0.26
C LYS A 370 -14.76 -2.09 -0.68
N GLN A 371 -13.73 -1.46 -0.11
CA GLN A 371 -12.54 -1.04 -0.86
C GLN A 371 -11.85 -2.24 -1.53
N ALA A 372 -11.68 -3.35 -0.80
CA ALA A 372 -11.06 -4.56 -1.31
C ALA A 372 -11.82 -5.17 -2.52
N GLU A 373 -13.15 -5.08 -2.55
CA GLU A 373 -13.97 -5.54 -3.69
C GLU A 373 -13.64 -4.78 -4.98
N ILE A 374 -13.33 -3.48 -4.87
CA ILE A 374 -12.92 -2.64 -6.00
C ILE A 374 -11.48 -2.95 -6.42
N LEU A 375 -10.59 -3.22 -5.45
CA LEU A 375 -9.16 -3.35 -5.72
C LEU A 375 -8.75 -4.76 -6.17
N ARG A 376 -9.38 -5.82 -5.67
CA ARG A 376 -9.05 -7.21 -6.05
C ARG A 376 -8.97 -7.45 -7.55
N PRO A 377 -9.96 -7.05 -8.39
CA PRO A 377 -9.88 -7.25 -9.84
C PRO A 377 -8.70 -6.50 -10.46
N LYS A 378 -8.29 -5.34 -9.93
CA LYS A 378 -7.14 -4.58 -10.43
C LYS A 378 -5.82 -5.31 -10.14
N PHE A 379 -5.64 -5.79 -8.92
CA PHE A 379 -4.46 -6.60 -8.58
C PHE A 379 -4.42 -7.92 -9.36
N ALA A 380 -5.57 -8.60 -9.50
CA ALA A 380 -5.67 -9.80 -10.32
C ALA A 380 -5.31 -9.54 -11.80
N MET A 381 -5.68 -8.39 -12.34
CA MET A 381 -5.33 -7.98 -13.72
C MET A 381 -3.83 -7.83 -13.88
N VAL A 382 -3.15 -7.13 -12.95
CA VAL A 382 -1.68 -7.00 -12.97
C VAL A 382 -1.02 -8.37 -12.93
N GLN A 383 -1.39 -9.23 -11.97
CA GLN A 383 -0.81 -10.57 -11.86
C GLN A 383 -1.04 -11.40 -13.10
N LYS A 384 -2.25 -11.34 -13.68
CA LYS A 384 -2.57 -12.06 -14.92
C LYS A 384 -1.60 -11.70 -16.06
N HIS A 385 -1.34 -10.41 -16.28
CA HIS A 385 -0.41 -9.98 -17.34
C HIS A 385 1.02 -10.40 -17.06
N LEU A 386 1.50 -10.20 -15.84
CA LEU A 386 2.86 -10.60 -15.45
C LEU A 386 3.05 -12.11 -15.61
N GLU A 387 2.13 -12.92 -15.11
CA GLU A 387 2.20 -14.39 -15.21
C GLU A 387 2.08 -14.88 -16.66
N SER A 388 1.07 -14.40 -17.42
CA SER A 388 0.84 -14.91 -18.76
C SER A 388 1.91 -14.49 -19.78
N GLU A 389 2.50 -13.30 -19.61
CA GLU A 389 3.38 -12.68 -20.59
C GLU A 389 4.86 -12.73 -20.22
N LEU A 390 5.20 -12.85 -18.94
CA LEU A 390 6.59 -12.76 -18.47
C LEU A 390 7.09 -14.03 -17.76
N ALA A 391 6.19 -14.84 -17.14
CA ALA A 391 6.61 -16.01 -16.41
C ALA A 391 7.43 -16.98 -17.27
N GLY A 392 8.55 -17.46 -16.74
CA GLY A 392 9.44 -18.40 -17.41
C GLY A 392 10.29 -17.82 -18.56
N LYS A 393 10.22 -16.50 -18.80
CA LYS A 393 11.03 -15.85 -19.86
C LYS A 393 12.39 -15.35 -19.38
N GLY A 394 12.68 -15.35 -18.07
CA GLY A 394 13.94 -14.86 -17.53
C GLY A 394 14.13 -13.34 -17.69
N VAL A 395 13.06 -12.55 -17.53
CA VAL A 395 13.06 -11.09 -17.75
C VAL A 395 12.89 -10.27 -16.45
N GLY A 396 12.71 -10.92 -15.32
CA GLY A 396 12.54 -10.30 -14.03
C GLY A 396 11.64 -11.09 -13.09
N THR A 397 11.40 -10.52 -11.92
CA THR A 397 10.54 -11.07 -10.85
C THR A 397 9.57 -10.01 -10.36
N TRP A 398 8.50 -10.42 -9.67
CA TRP A 398 7.50 -9.48 -9.16
C TRP A 398 6.84 -9.98 -7.89
N SER A 399 6.36 -9.03 -7.09
CA SER A 399 5.61 -9.33 -5.89
C SER A 399 4.14 -9.68 -6.19
N ASN A 400 3.54 -10.51 -5.32
CA ASN A 400 2.11 -10.82 -5.35
C ASN A 400 1.48 -10.48 -3.99
N PRO A 401 1.31 -9.20 -3.68
CA PRO A 401 0.86 -8.74 -2.37
C PRO A 401 -0.59 -9.16 -2.09
N LYS A 402 -0.90 -9.37 -0.81
CA LYS A 402 -2.25 -9.73 -0.34
C LYS A 402 -3.02 -8.50 0.16
N GLY A 403 -2.45 -7.32 -0.03
CA GLY A 403 -3.02 -6.03 0.38
C GLY A 403 -2.16 -4.86 -0.08
N GLY A 404 -2.48 -3.67 0.43
CA GLY A 404 -1.75 -2.45 0.09
C GLY A 404 -2.14 -1.87 -1.27
N TYR A 405 -1.21 -1.10 -1.87
CA TYR A 405 -1.50 -0.28 -3.05
C TYR A 405 -0.55 -0.50 -4.22
N PHE A 406 0.46 -1.38 -4.08
CA PHE A 406 1.53 -1.49 -5.06
C PHE A 406 1.86 -2.95 -5.39
N VAL A 407 2.46 -3.12 -6.56
CA VAL A 407 3.19 -4.33 -6.97
C VAL A 407 4.60 -3.88 -7.34
N SER A 408 5.61 -4.53 -6.78
CA SER A 408 7.01 -4.33 -7.18
C SER A 408 7.35 -5.27 -8.31
N PHE A 409 8.03 -4.74 -9.33
CA PHE A 409 8.61 -5.52 -10.41
C PHE A 409 10.12 -5.24 -10.46
N ASP A 410 10.92 -6.29 -10.32
CA ASP A 410 12.37 -6.21 -10.49
C ASP A 410 12.74 -6.74 -11.87
N ALA A 411 13.15 -5.84 -12.74
CA ALA A 411 13.68 -6.14 -14.07
C ALA A 411 15.08 -6.77 -13.99
N LEU A 412 15.64 -7.17 -15.11
CA LEU A 412 17.08 -7.45 -15.18
C LEU A 412 17.88 -6.18 -14.83
N PRO A 413 19.05 -6.31 -14.19
CA PRO A 413 19.87 -5.15 -13.83
C PRO A 413 20.17 -4.24 -15.02
N GLY A 414 20.06 -2.93 -14.80
CA GLY A 414 20.29 -1.89 -15.82
C GLY A 414 19.11 -1.63 -16.76
N LEU A 415 17.91 -2.15 -16.47
CA LEU A 415 16.77 -2.03 -17.41
C LEU A 415 15.60 -1.20 -16.89
N ALA A 416 15.54 -0.83 -15.61
CA ALA A 416 14.36 -0.12 -15.10
C ALA A 416 14.14 1.23 -15.81
N GLN A 417 15.20 2.02 -16.00
CA GLN A 417 15.14 3.31 -16.71
C GLN A 417 14.65 3.13 -18.15
N GLU A 418 15.19 2.14 -18.87
CA GLU A 418 14.81 1.89 -20.27
C GLU A 418 13.36 1.41 -20.39
N ILE A 419 12.91 0.51 -19.52
CA ILE A 419 11.51 0.04 -19.47
C ILE A 419 10.55 1.21 -19.20
N ILE A 420 10.88 2.06 -18.22
CA ILE A 420 10.05 3.22 -17.87
C ILE A 420 10.03 4.23 -19.03
N ARG A 421 11.16 4.45 -19.70
CA ARG A 421 11.25 5.33 -20.88
C ARG A 421 10.36 4.81 -22.01
N LEU A 422 10.47 3.52 -22.36
CA LEU A 422 9.63 2.88 -23.38
C LEU A 422 8.15 2.97 -23.02
N ALA A 423 7.79 2.68 -21.77
CA ALA A 423 6.41 2.77 -21.30
C ALA A 423 5.87 4.20 -21.45
N GLY A 424 6.67 5.20 -21.08
CA GLY A 424 6.34 6.62 -21.22
C GLY A 424 6.10 7.05 -22.66
N GLU A 425 6.94 6.60 -23.59
CA GLU A 425 6.76 6.87 -25.03
C GLU A 425 5.49 6.24 -25.61
N ALA A 426 5.07 5.12 -25.05
CA ALA A 426 3.81 4.45 -25.43
C ALA A 426 2.60 4.92 -24.61
N GLY A 427 2.76 6.02 -23.83
CA GLY A 427 1.66 6.66 -23.11
C GLY A 427 1.35 6.11 -21.72
N VAL A 428 2.22 5.27 -21.14
CA VAL A 428 2.08 4.77 -19.77
C VAL A 428 3.07 5.49 -18.85
N LYS A 429 2.56 6.29 -17.94
CA LYS A 429 3.36 6.98 -16.93
C LYS A 429 3.62 6.04 -15.75
N LEU A 430 4.88 5.82 -15.43
CA LEU A 430 5.34 5.07 -14.26
C LEU A 430 6.09 6.00 -13.29
N THR A 431 6.27 5.57 -12.05
CA THR A 431 7.17 6.25 -11.11
C THR A 431 8.59 6.26 -11.70
N PRO A 432 9.33 7.38 -11.61
CA PRO A 432 10.70 7.42 -12.11
C PRO A 432 11.56 6.31 -11.50
N ALA A 433 12.48 5.75 -12.30
CA ALA A 433 13.45 4.77 -11.83
C ALA A 433 14.27 5.36 -10.69
N GLY A 434 14.60 4.51 -9.71
CA GLY A 434 15.34 4.92 -8.52
C GLY A 434 14.51 5.61 -7.44
N ALA A 435 13.30 6.09 -7.71
CA ALA A 435 12.48 6.82 -6.72
C ALA A 435 12.21 6.02 -5.43
N THR A 436 12.30 4.70 -5.47
CA THR A 436 12.12 3.83 -4.30
C THR A 436 13.42 3.57 -3.51
N TYR A 437 14.44 4.38 -3.78
CA TYR A 437 15.76 4.34 -3.13
C TYR A 437 16.18 5.73 -2.67
N PRO A 438 17.03 5.84 -1.61
CA PRO A 438 17.64 7.11 -1.22
C PRO A 438 18.31 7.82 -2.40
N TYR A 439 18.19 9.15 -2.40
CA TYR A 439 18.78 10.03 -3.44
C TYR A 439 18.32 9.69 -4.87
N SER A 440 17.17 9.02 -4.99
CA SER A 440 16.60 8.57 -6.27
C SER A 440 17.55 7.68 -7.09
N HIS A 441 18.38 6.89 -6.41
CA HIS A 441 19.41 6.05 -7.03
C HIS A 441 19.26 4.58 -6.65
N ASP A 442 18.69 3.76 -7.56
CA ASP A 442 18.74 2.30 -7.49
C ASP A 442 20.09 1.84 -8.05
N PRO A 443 20.99 1.26 -7.22
CA PRO A 443 22.31 0.86 -7.68
C PRO A 443 22.30 -0.22 -8.77
N ASN A 444 21.22 -0.98 -8.86
CA ASN A 444 21.06 -2.03 -9.86
C ASN A 444 20.16 -1.64 -11.02
N ASP A 445 19.53 -0.45 -10.99
CA ASP A 445 18.58 0.02 -12.00
C ASP A 445 17.57 -1.08 -12.41
N LYS A 446 16.91 -1.69 -11.43
CA LYS A 446 16.02 -2.85 -11.65
C LYS A 446 14.60 -2.66 -11.14
N THR A 447 14.39 -1.88 -10.08
CA THR A 447 13.11 -1.83 -9.38
C THR A 447 12.12 -0.86 -10.02
N ILE A 448 10.95 -1.38 -10.38
CA ILE A 448 9.82 -0.63 -10.95
C ILE A 448 8.60 -0.79 -10.06
N ARG A 449 8.02 0.33 -9.62
CA ARG A 449 6.79 0.35 -8.83
C ARG A 449 5.56 0.48 -9.72
N LEU A 450 4.64 -0.48 -9.64
CA LEU A 450 3.34 -0.45 -10.31
C LEU A 450 2.26 -0.06 -9.30
N ALA A 451 1.43 0.95 -9.64
CA ALA A 451 0.38 1.47 -8.78
C ALA A 451 -1.02 1.23 -9.42
N PRO A 452 -1.65 0.06 -9.23
CA PRO A 452 -2.86 -0.32 -9.94
C PRO A 452 -4.14 0.31 -9.38
N THR A 453 -4.08 1.01 -8.24
CA THR A 453 -5.30 1.39 -7.50
C THR A 453 -6.10 2.52 -8.16
N PHE A 454 -5.44 3.47 -8.81
CA PHE A 454 -6.08 4.66 -9.37
C PHE A 454 -6.79 4.43 -10.72
N PRO A 455 -6.16 3.82 -11.76
CA PRO A 455 -6.79 3.70 -13.07
C PRO A 455 -8.04 2.81 -13.04
N SER A 456 -8.90 2.95 -14.04
CA SER A 456 -9.98 1.98 -14.31
C SER A 456 -9.39 0.59 -14.60
N VAL A 457 -10.23 -0.45 -14.59
CA VAL A 457 -9.77 -1.81 -14.94
C VAL A 457 -9.35 -1.86 -16.42
N GLU A 458 -10.05 -1.14 -17.29
CA GLU A 458 -9.81 -1.03 -18.72
C GLU A 458 -8.49 -0.31 -19.01
N ASP A 459 -8.25 0.83 -18.37
CA ASP A 459 -6.98 1.58 -18.48
C ASP A 459 -5.80 0.76 -17.95
N LEU A 460 -6.03 0.04 -16.85
CA LEU A 460 -5.02 -0.82 -16.26
C LEU A 460 -4.66 -2.00 -17.18
N ASP A 461 -5.65 -2.63 -17.81
CA ASP A 461 -5.43 -3.70 -18.78
C ASP A 461 -4.57 -3.22 -19.94
N GLN A 462 -4.87 -2.04 -20.51
CA GLN A 462 -4.05 -1.44 -21.58
C GLN A 462 -2.63 -1.11 -21.11
N ALA A 463 -2.51 -0.51 -19.93
CA ALA A 463 -1.20 -0.15 -19.37
C ALA A 463 -0.33 -1.38 -19.14
N MET A 464 -0.91 -2.48 -18.65
CA MET A 464 -0.18 -3.73 -18.43
C MET A 464 0.20 -4.42 -19.74
N GLN A 465 -0.64 -4.37 -20.77
CA GLN A 465 -0.27 -4.87 -22.12
C GLN A 465 0.97 -4.14 -22.66
N ILE A 466 1.03 -2.82 -22.50
CA ILE A 466 2.18 -2.00 -22.90
C ILE A 466 3.41 -2.35 -22.04
N PHE A 467 3.22 -2.39 -20.72
CA PHE A 467 4.30 -2.65 -19.77
C PHE A 467 5.02 -3.96 -20.07
N VAL A 468 4.30 -5.07 -20.26
CA VAL A 468 4.92 -6.38 -20.53
C VAL A 468 5.64 -6.43 -21.88
N ILE A 469 5.19 -5.65 -22.88
CA ILE A 469 5.90 -5.49 -24.15
C ILE A 469 7.20 -4.71 -23.92
N CYS A 470 7.19 -3.62 -23.16
CA CYS A 470 8.38 -2.83 -22.85
C CYS A 470 9.44 -3.65 -22.10
N VAL A 471 9.00 -4.47 -21.11
CA VAL A 471 9.89 -5.40 -20.38
C VAL A 471 10.57 -6.39 -21.35
N GLN A 472 9.80 -7.01 -22.22
CA GLN A 472 10.35 -7.98 -23.17
C GLN A 472 11.28 -7.32 -24.18
N LEU A 473 10.91 -6.15 -24.75
CA LEU A 473 11.75 -5.39 -25.68
C LEU A 473 13.10 -5.00 -25.06
N ALA A 474 13.07 -4.40 -23.87
CA ALA A 474 14.29 -4.00 -23.17
C ALA A 474 15.19 -5.22 -22.89
N SER A 475 14.60 -6.32 -22.40
CA SER A 475 15.32 -7.54 -22.08
C SER A 475 15.94 -8.21 -23.32
N ILE A 476 15.25 -8.20 -24.47
CA ILE A 476 15.78 -8.76 -25.72
C ILE A 476 16.91 -7.85 -26.24
N ARG A 477 16.72 -6.54 -26.25
CA ARG A 477 17.73 -5.58 -26.76
C ARG A 477 19.02 -5.59 -25.94
N GLN A 478 18.92 -5.85 -24.64
CA GLN A 478 20.11 -6.03 -23.79
C GLN A 478 20.94 -7.28 -24.17
N ARG A 479 20.28 -8.31 -24.75
CA ARG A 479 20.91 -9.59 -25.12
C ARG A 479 21.42 -9.64 -26.56
N LEU A 480 20.91 -8.81 -27.48
CA LEU A 480 21.35 -8.70 -28.89
C LEU A 480 22.61 -7.86 -29.04
#